data_a02d0904abd1c44e1189b9d4b45501e6
#
_entry.id   a02d0904abd1c44e1189b9d4b45501e6
#
_cell.length_a   1.000
_cell.length_b   1.000
_cell.length_c   1.000
_cell.angle_alpha   90.00
_cell.angle_beta   90.00
_cell.angle_gamma   90.00
#
_symmetry.space_group_name_H-M   'P 1'
#
loop_
_entity.id
_entity.type
_entity.pdbx_description
1 polymer ?
#
loop_
_entity_poly.entity_id
_entity_poly.type
_entity_poly.pdbx_seq_one_letter_code
_entity_poly.pdbx_strand_id
1 'polypeptide(L)'
;VKREIAEIPDDLTERANHMKAFGYYCDASMMGSCEIPTQAWLDTPIANPDVDRLADKLRTMQPTSLAAGIDVIMAGLRESMALPPQDCRHHTHALVLLYDFPRDPGQGEAGTDWIKDALPHRACLRGMETAVTLASYIRTLGHEARAHSMAASDLHLGMLAAQSGLVASENGVLTNPFTGDRYGLAAVTTTLPIAPDQPIKPFQKPPRSYQTGLGDHAKSARTRDPYANRDFSKGPHPFETLKRVAEPTTYIDRPNVARVPKRANMFARALFGDMGKPVQDATKNGNYVRKSASAYAFRPSLGAFVLLQDGDAAPTQTSDSPKDNAANIKAALYFLGVDAVGLSACPDWTYYSHDATGEPITPYHDNAISMIIDQGHETMEGASGDDWIACAQSMRAYLRFSLLGGVLAQHLRNLGYTARVHSVMDDEVLHPPLLLLSGLGEVSRIGEVILNPFLGPRLKSGV
;
A
#
# COMPACT_ATOMS: atom_id res chain seq x y z
N VAL A 1 23.32 -0.05 -13.00
CA VAL A 1 24.51 -0.47 -12.26
C VAL A 1 24.23 -1.85 -11.70
N LYS A 2 25.03 -2.87 -12.11
CA LYS A 2 24.95 -4.21 -11.54
C LYS A 2 25.37 -4.10 -10.08
N ARG A 3 24.47 -4.36 -9.14
CA ARG A 3 24.80 -4.37 -7.71
C ARG A 3 25.60 -5.63 -7.39
N GLU A 4 26.52 -5.51 -6.44
CA GLU A 4 27.15 -6.68 -5.83
C GLU A 4 26.07 -7.53 -5.15
N ILE A 5 26.26 -8.85 -5.19
CA ILE A 5 25.36 -9.78 -4.49
C ILE A 5 25.58 -9.56 -2.99
N ALA A 6 24.49 -9.31 -2.27
CA ALA A 6 24.55 -9.17 -0.84
C ALA A 6 24.92 -10.50 -0.18
N GLU A 7 25.60 -10.43 0.96
CA GLU A 7 25.81 -11.62 1.80
C GLU A 7 24.45 -12.03 2.39
N ILE A 8 24.00 -13.22 2.05
CA ILE A 8 22.72 -13.81 2.46
C ILE A 8 22.96 -15.22 3.00
N PRO A 9 22.08 -15.76 3.87
CA PRO A 9 22.23 -17.11 4.39
C PRO A 9 22.39 -18.15 3.29
N ASP A 10 23.23 -19.17 3.51
CA ASP A 10 23.40 -20.28 2.58
C ASP A 10 22.22 -21.25 2.59
N ASP A 11 21.51 -21.38 3.70
CA ASP A 11 20.33 -22.23 3.84
C ASP A 11 19.18 -21.71 2.98
N LEU A 12 18.79 -22.50 2.00
CA LEU A 12 17.71 -22.18 1.07
C LEU A 12 16.34 -22.08 1.78
N THR A 13 16.15 -22.84 2.87
CA THR A 13 14.92 -22.79 3.68
C THR A 13 14.82 -21.48 4.43
N GLU A 14 15.93 -21.02 5.02
CA GLU A 14 16.00 -19.72 5.68
C GLU A 14 15.71 -18.59 4.69
N ARG A 15 16.30 -18.62 3.48
CA ARG A 15 15.99 -17.66 2.43
C ARG A 15 14.50 -17.66 2.06
N ALA A 16 13.91 -18.84 1.85
CA ALA A 16 12.50 -18.96 1.53
C ALA A 16 11.61 -18.39 2.65
N ASN A 17 11.92 -18.71 3.91
CA ASN A 17 11.18 -18.22 5.07
C ASN A 17 11.29 -16.69 5.21
N HIS A 18 12.46 -16.13 4.98
CA HIS A 18 12.68 -14.68 5.00
C HIS A 18 11.82 -13.97 3.92
N MET A 19 11.81 -14.49 2.68
CA MET A 19 10.98 -13.93 1.60
C MET A 19 9.48 -14.06 1.91
N LYS A 20 9.06 -15.19 2.46
CA LYS A 20 7.67 -15.39 2.89
C LYS A 20 7.29 -14.45 4.03
N ALA A 21 8.16 -14.28 5.03
CA ALA A 21 7.94 -13.33 6.12
C ALA A 21 7.74 -11.90 5.59
N PHE A 22 8.52 -11.48 4.60
CA PHE A 22 8.34 -10.17 3.97
C PHE A 22 7.02 -10.07 3.19
N GLY A 23 6.60 -11.12 2.50
CA GLY A 23 5.28 -11.16 1.87
C GLY A 23 4.12 -11.08 2.88
N TYR A 24 4.21 -11.78 3.99
CA TYR A 24 3.23 -11.68 5.09
C TYR A 24 3.23 -10.30 5.75
N TYR A 25 4.39 -9.69 5.91
CA TYR A 25 4.51 -8.30 6.34
C TYR A 25 3.78 -7.33 5.39
N CYS A 26 3.77 -7.61 4.09
CA CYS A 26 3.01 -6.88 3.07
C CYS A 26 1.55 -7.34 2.95
N ASP A 27 1.02 -8.06 3.95
CA ASP A 27 -0.36 -8.56 4.04
C ASP A 27 -0.75 -9.63 2.99
N ALA A 28 0.18 -10.39 2.45
CA ALA A 28 -0.19 -11.60 1.72
C ALA A 28 -0.94 -12.57 2.65
N SER A 29 -2.05 -13.14 2.20
CA SER A 29 -2.83 -14.09 3.00
C SER A 29 -2.07 -15.41 3.15
N MET A 30 -1.42 -15.86 2.07
CA MET A 30 -0.54 -17.02 2.05
C MET A 30 0.62 -16.80 1.08
N MET A 31 1.74 -17.47 1.39
CA MET A 31 2.95 -17.46 0.58
C MET A 31 3.43 -18.87 0.31
N GLY A 32 3.85 -19.14 -0.91
CA GLY A 32 4.51 -20.38 -1.29
C GLY A 32 5.73 -20.12 -2.17
N SER A 33 6.58 -21.13 -2.31
CA SER A 33 7.77 -21.10 -3.16
C SER A 33 7.85 -22.37 -4.00
N CYS A 34 8.35 -22.26 -5.24
CA CYS A 34 8.54 -23.43 -6.10
C CYS A 34 9.69 -23.21 -7.09
N GLU A 35 10.22 -24.27 -7.62
CA GLU A 35 10.93 -24.24 -8.90
C GLU A 35 9.91 -23.97 -10.01
N ILE A 36 10.32 -23.24 -11.06
CA ILE A 36 9.43 -22.88 -12.17
C ILE A 36 9.33 -24.03 -13.15
N PRO A 37 8.17 -24.70 -13.27
CA PRO A 37 8.00 -25.72 -14.29
C PRO A 37 8.08 -25.12 -15.70
N THR A 38 8.73 -25.79 -16.63
CA THR A 38 8.86 -25.30 -18.00
C THR A 38 7.51 -25.02 -18.66
N GLN A 39 6.49 -25.82 -18.33
CA GLN A 39 5.12 -25.66 -18.84
C GLN A 39 4.37 -24.47 -18.25
N ALA A 40 4.90 -23.82 -17.20
CA ALA A 40 4.26 -22.65 -16.62
C ALA A 40 4.43 -21.41 -17.49
N TRP A 41 5.40 -21.36 -18.36
CA TRP A 41 5.62 -20.23 -19.25
C TRP A 41 4.55 -20.13 -20.32
N LEU A 42 3.94 -18.94 -20.45
CA LEU A 42 2.96 -18.65 -21.50
C LEU A 42 3.67 -18.44 -22.84
N ASP A 43 3.06 -18.94 -23.92
CA ASP A 43 3.50 -18.63 -25.27
C ASP A 43 3.31 -17.14 -25.60
N THR A 44 2.19 -16.60 -25.16
CA THR A 44 1.87 -15.16 -25.26
C THR A 44 1.64 -14.62 -23.87
N PRO A 45 2.50 -13.71 -23.37
CA PRO A 45 2.33 -13.07 -22.08
C PRO A 45 1.01 -12.32 -21.95
N ILE A 46 0.42 -12.33 -20.75
CA ILE A 46 -0.68 -11.44 -20.41
C ILE A 46 -0.09 -10.05 -20.21
N ALA A 47 -0.49 -9.08 -21.02
CA ALA A 47 -0.04 -7.69 -20.94
C ALA A 47 -1.20 -6.77 -20.55
N ASN A 48 -0.90 -5.80 -19.70
CA ASN A 48 -1.84 -4.71 -19.43
C ASN A 48 -1.77 -3.70 -20.59
N PRO A 49 -2.86 -3.48 -21.33
CA PRO A 49 -2.88 -2.59 -22.50
C PRO A 49 -2.62 -1.11 -22.16
N ASP A 50 -2.79 -0.72 -20.89
CA ASP A 50 -2.58 0.66 -20.45
C ASP A 50 -1.12 1.00 -20.11
N VAL A 51 -0.21 0.02 -20.09
CA VAL A 51 1.18 0.23 -19.66
C VAL A 51 1.87 1.29 -20.49
N ASP A 52 1.78 1.22 -21.82
CA ASP A 52 2.46 2.18 -22.70
C ASP A 52 1.89 3.59 -22.53
N ARG A 53 0.57 3.73 -22.43
CA ARG A 53 -0.10 5.01 -22.19
C ARG A 53 0.31 5.64 -20.85
N LEU A 54 0.37 4.82 -19.79
CA LEU A 54 0.80 5.28 -18.46
C LEU A 54 2.29 5.61 -18.45
N ALA A 55 3.10 4.83 -19.17
CA ALA A 55 4.53 5.09 -19.33
C ALA A 55 4.78 6.44 -20.01
N ASP A 56 4.04 6.76 -21.07
CA ASP A 56 4.17 8.03 -21.77
C ASP A 56 3.78 9.22 -20.87
N LYS A 57 2.69 9.09 -20.09
CA LYS A 57 2.33 10.10 -19.09
C LYS A 57 3.44 10.32 -18.07
N LEU A 58 4.03 9.25 -17.52
CA LEU A 58 5.11 9.36 -16.54
C LEU A 58 6.39 9.99 -17.12
N ARG A 59 6.70 9.75 -18.40
CA ARG A 59 7.86 10.37 -19.07
C ARG A 59 7.72 11.89 -19.19
N THR A 60 6.52 12.37 -19.44
CA THR A 60 6.25 13.79 -19.67
C THR A 60 5.92 14.57 -18.40
N MET A 61 5.52 13.88 -17.33
CA MET A 61 5.14 14.51 -16.07
C MET A 61 6.33 15.18 -15.38
N GLN A 62 6.15 16.42 -14.97
CA GLN A 62 7.11 17.12 -14.11
C GLN A 62 6.65 16.97 -12.66
N PRO A 63 7.51 16.49 -11.76
CA PRO A 63 7.15 16.45 -10.34
C PRO A 63 7.03 17.87 -9.80
N THR A 64 5.91 18.17 -9.17
CA THR A 64 5.65 19.45 -8.51
C THR A 64 6.11 19.47 -7.06
N SER A 65 6.42 18.32 -6.52
CA SER A 65 6.81 18.16 -5.12
C SER A 65 8.32 18.28 -4.91
N LEU A 66 8.70 19.03 -3.89
CA LEU A 66 10.06 19.11 -3.36
C LEU A 66 10.28 18.13 -2.19
N ALA A 67 9.47 17.06 -2.05
CA ALA A 67 9.79 16.02 -1.09
C ALA A 67 11.17 15.43 -1.39
N ALA A 68 12.00 15.30 -0.37
CA ALA A 68 13.38 14.86 -0.52
C ALA A 68 13.46 13.50 -1.24
N GLY A 69 14.09 13.51 -2.42
CA GLY A 69 14.32 12.30 -3.21
C GLY A 69 13.23 11.92 -4.21
N ILE A 70 12.18 12.71 -4.40
CA ILE A 70 11.19 12.49 -5.46
C ILE A 70 11.84 12.56 -6.83
N ASP A 71 12.69 13.54 -7.08
CA ASP A 71 13.39 13.66 -8.35
C ASP A 71 14.21 12.40 -8.67
N VAL A 72 14.83 11.81 -7.63
CA VAL A 72 15.59 10.55 -7.77
C VAL A 72 14.65 9.36 -8.05
N ILE A 73 13.49 9.32 -7.41
CA ILE A 73 12.47 8.28 -7.67
C ILE A 73 11.96 8.38 -9.10
N MET A 74 11.59 9.58 -9.54
CA MET A 74 11.08 9.83 -10.88
C MET A 74 12.14 9.58 -11.96
N ALA A 75 13.40 9.98 -11.72
CA ALA A 75 14.50 9.70 -12.62
C ALA A 75 14.74 8.19 -12.75
N GLY A 76 14.80 7.46 -11.63
CA GLY A 76 14.96 6.00 -11.62
C GLY A 76 13.79 5.27 -12.29
N LEU A 77 12.56 5.76 -12.11
CA LEU A 77 11.38 5.21 -12.78
C LEU A 77 11.45 5.43 -14.30
N ARG A 78 11.79 6.63 -14.75
CA ARG A 78 11.95 6.94 -16.18
C ARG A 78 13.07 6.11 -16.83
N GLU A 79 14.19 5.96 -16.15
CA GLU A 79 15.30 5.10 -16.59
C GLU A 79 14.83 3.63 -16.74
N SER A 80 14.12 3.12 -15.73
CA SER A 80 13.57 1.76 -15.78
C SER A 80 12.57 1.56 -16.92
N MET A 81 11.74 2.56 -17.22
CA MET A 81 10.75 2.51 -18.30
C MET A 81 11.35 2.68 -19.70
N ALA A 82 12.56 3.25 -19.81
CA ALA A 82 13.28 3.38 -21.07
C ALA A 82 13.96 2.08 -21.51
N LEU A 83 14.11 1.12 -20.58
CA LEU A 83 14.70 -0.18 -20.89
C LEU A 83 13.63 -1.12 -21.46
N PRO A 84 13.95 -1.91 -22.51
CA PRO A 84 13.06 -2.94 -22.99
C PRO A 84 12.79 -3.96 -21.87
N PRO A 85 11.61 -4.60 -21.86
CA PRO A 85 11.34 -5.69 -20.94
C PRO A 85 12.43 -6.77 -21.07
N GLN A 86 13.11 -7.08 -19.97
CA GLN A 86 14.12 -8.12 -19.96
C GLN A 86 13.46 -9.49 -20.03
N ASP A 87 14.07 -10.42 -20.76
CA ASP A 87 13.65 -11.81 -20.73
C ASP A 87 13.88 -12.38 -19.32
N CYS A 88 12.87 -13.03 -18.76
CA CYS A 88 12.93 -13.66 -17.44
C CYS A 88 12.82 -15.20 -17.52
N ARG A 89 12.87 -15.80 -18.70
CA ARG A 89 12.76 -17.26 -18.88
C ARG A 89 13.92 -18.05 -18.26
N HIS A 90 15.02 -17.38 -17.94
CA HIS A 90 16.15 -17.95 -17.21
C HIS A 90 15.97 -17.97 -15.68
N HIS A 91 14.88 -17.37 -15.16
CA HIS A 91 14.55 -17.49 -13.75
C HIS A 91 14.21 -18.92 -13.40
N THR A 92 14.70 -19.37 -12.25
CA THR A 92 14.58 -20.78 -11.83
C THR A 92 13.55 -20.99 -10.72
N HIS A 93 13.27 -19.97 -9.92
CA HIS A 93 12.40 -20.06 -8.76
C HIS A 93 11.29 -19.02 -8.82
N ALA A 94 10.16 -19.33 -8.18
CA ALA A 94 9.06 -18.42 -7.98
C ALA A 94 8.62 -18.38 -6.52
N LEU A 95 8.29 -17.17 -6.06
CA LEU A 95 7.52 -16.92 -4.86
C LEU A 95 6.08 -16.63 -5.29
N VAL A 96 5.12 -17.34 -4.72
CA VAL A 96 3.71 -17.24 -5.08
C VAL A 96 2.95 -16.64 -3.92
N LEU A 97 2.12 -15.65 -4.23
CA LEU A 97 1.32 -14.92 -3.27
C LEU A 97 -0.16 -15.21 -3.54
N LEU A 98 -0.89 -15.48 -2.46
CA LEU A 98 -2.33 -15.66 -2.51
C LEU A 98 -2.98 -14.61 -1.61
N TYR A 99 -4.01 -13.96 -2.13
CA TYR A 99 -4.86 -13.02 -1.41
C TYR A 99 -6.28 -13.56 -1.38
N ASP A 100 -6.80 -13.78 -0.19
CA ASP A 100 -8.17 -14.20 0.02
C ASP A 100 -9.17 -13.08 -0.33
N PHE A 101 -10.36 -13.48 -0.71
CA PHE A 101 -11.45 -12.55 -0.92
C PHE A 101 -12.22 -12.37 0.38
N PRO A 102 -12.38 -11.14 0.89
CA PRO A 102 -13.36 -10.89 1.92
C PRO A 102 -14.77 -11.20 1.40
N ARG A 103 -15.76 -11.12 2.27
CA ARG A 103 -17.16 -11.22 1.88
C ARG A 103 -17.57 -10.01 1.01
N ASP A 104 -18.39 -10.25 0.00
CA ASP A 104 -19.10 -9.15 -0.67
C ASP A 104 -20.09 -8.48 0.29
N PRO A 105 -20.29 -7.17 0.21
CA PRO A 105 -21.32 -6.51 0.98
C PRO A 105 -22.72 -7.07 0.62
N GLY A 106 -23.58 -7.21 1.63
CA GLY A 106 -24.96 -7.62 1.45
C GLY A 106 -25.83 -6.51 0.87
N GLN A 107 -27.00 -6.86 0.39
CA GLN A 107 -27.96 -5.88 -0.13
C GLN A 107 -28.32 -4.85 0.97
N GLY A 108 -28.18 -3.55 0.64
CA GLY A 108 -28.46 -2.43 1.55
C GLY A 108 -27.34 -2.11 2.54
N GLU A 109 -26.23 -2.81 2.52
CA GLU A 109 -25.04 -2.41 3.25
C GLU A 109 -24.34 -1.23 2.55
N ALA A 110 -23.68 -0.39 3.33
CA ALA A 110 -22.91 0.73 2.80
C ALA A 110 -21.83 0.24 1.81
N GLY A 111 -21.67 0.95 0.72
CA GLY A 111 -20.67 0.64 -0.30
C GLY A 111 -21.05 -0.49 -1.25
N THR A 112 -22.21 -1.11 -1.14
CA THR A 112 -22.62 -2.25 -1.98
C THR A 112 -22.40 -1.95 -3.46
N ASP A 113 -22.88 -0.82 -3.96
CA ASP A 113 -22.80 -0.47 -5.38
C ASP A 113 -21.37 -0.11 -5.83
N TRP A 114 -20.51 0.24 -4.89
CA TRP A 114 -19.10 0.61 -5.17
C TRP A 114 -18.14 -0.59 -5.10
N ILE A 115 -18.47 -1.58 -4.27
CA ILE A 115 -17.57 -2.69 -3.90
C ILE A 115 -17.96 -4.00 -4.57
N LYS A 116 -19.26 -4.17 -4.88
CA LYS A 116 -19.76 -5.38 -5.49
C LYS A 116 -18.92 -5.78 -6.70
N ASP A 117 -18.59 -7.07 -6.78
CA ASP A 117 -17.78 -7.67 -7.84
C ASP A 117 -16.32 -7.15 -7.95
N ALA A 118 -15.87 -6.32 -6.99
CA ALA A 118 -14.52 -5.76 -6.97
C ALA A 118 -13.45 -6.67 -6.32
N LEU A 119 -13.84 -7.82 -5.76
CA LEU A 119 -12.92 -8.73 -5.05
C LEU A 119 -11.71 -9.18 -5.88
N PRO A 120 -11.86 -9.63 -7.14
CA PRO A 120 -10.72 -10.01 -7.97
C PRO A 120 -9.78 -8.82 -8.23
N HIS A 121 -10.33 -7.63 -8.45
CA HIS A 121 -9.55 -6.40 -8.68
C HIS A 121 -8.79 -5.99 -7.42
N ARG A 122 -9.42 -6.08 -6.23
CA ARG A 122 -8.75 -5.84 -4.95
C ARG A 122 -7.58 -6.80 -4.74
N ALA A 123 -7.79 -8.10 -4.98
CA ALA A 123 -6.72 -9.09 -4.85
C ALA A 123 -5.59 -8.87 -5.85
N CYS A 124 -5.93 -8.52 -7.10
CA CYS A 124 -4.94 -8.16 -8.12
C CYS A 124 -4.11 -6.95 -7.69
N LEU A 125 -4.75 -5.89 -7.19
CA LEU A 125 -4.10 -4.67 -6.71
C LEU A 125 -3.12 -4.97 -5.56
N ARG A 126 -3.58 -5.74 -4.55
CA ARG A 126 -2.77 -6.15 -3.40
C ARG A 126 -1.62 -7.06 -3.82
N GLY A 127 -1.90 -8.00 -4.72
CA GLY A 127 -0.90 -8.90 -5.27
C GLY A 127 0.19 -8.17 -6.02
N MET A 128 -0.17 -7.19 -6.85
CA MET A 128 0.81 -6.35 -7.58
C MET A 128 1.65 -5.51 -6.62
N GLU A 129 1.03 -4.83 -5.65
CA GLU A 129 1.75 -4.04 -4.63
C GLU A 129 2.85 -4.86 -3.98
N THR A 130 2.51 -6.05 -3.51
CA THR A 130 3.45 -6.92 -2.82
C THR A 130 4.47 -7.56 -3.78
N ALA A 131 4.04 -8.05 -4.94
CA ALA A 131 4.94 -8.69 -5.88
C ALA A 131 6.01 -7.71 -6.41
N VAL A 132 5.63 -6.47 -6.74
CA VAL A 132 6.58 -5.43 -7.17
C VAL A 132 7.54 -5.06 -6.05
N THR A 133 7.05 -4.93 -4.82
CA THR A 133 7.88 -4.63 -3.65
C THR A 133 8.87 -5.77 -3.38
N LEU A 134 8.40 -7.02 -3.37
CA LEU A 134 9.25 -8.18 -3.14
C LEU A 134 10.29 -8.37 -4.26
N ALA A 135 9.90 -8.18 -5.52
CA ALA A 135 10.85 -8.19 -6.64
C ALA A 135 11.88 -7.06 -6.50
N SER A 136 11.48 -5.87 -6.06
CA SER A 136 12.39 -4.77 -5.77
C SER A 136 13.36 -5.13 -4.65
N TYR A 137 12.89 -5.76 -3.57
CA TYR A 137 13.73 -6.24 -2.48
C TYR A 137 14.79 -7.24 -2.97
N ILE A 138 14.38 -8.28 -3.71
CA ILE A 138 15.28 -9.28 -4.25
C ILE A 138 16.35 -8.63 -5.16
N ARG A 139 15.96 -7.65 -5.99
CA ARG A 139 16.92 -6.91 -6.82
C ARG A 139 17.91 -6.10 -5.98
N THR A 140 17.54 -5.61 -4.79
CA THR A 140 18.51 -4.95 -3.90
C THR A 140 19.54 -5.92 -3.34
N LEU A 141 19.23 -7.21 -3.25
CA LEU A 141 20.16 -8.26 -2.86
C LEU A 141 21.09 -8.72 -3.99
N GLY A 142 20.94 -8.17 -5.21
CA GLY A 142 21.80 -8.48 -6.37
C GLY A 142 21.28 -9.60 -7.27
N HIS A 143 20.09 -10.15 -7.01
CA HIS A 143 19.45 -11.16 -7.83
C HIS A 143 18.42 -10.54 -8.78
N GLU A 144 18.18 -11.20 -9.91
CA GLU A 144 17.13 -10.78 -10.83
C GLU A 144 15.77 -11.24 -10.29
N ALA A 145 14.76 -10.40 -10.48
CA ALA A 145 13.40 -10.71 -10.07
C ALA A 145 12.36 -9.93 -10.89
N ARG A 146 11.24 -10.58 -11.21
CA ARG A 146 10.12 -10.00 -11.95
C ARG A 146 8.80 -10.30 -11.27
N ALA A 147 7.98 -9.27 -11.12
CA ALA A 147 6.63 -9.38 -10.57
C ALA A 147 5.63 -9.79 -11.65
N HIS A 148 4.69 -10.65 -11.27
CA HIS A 148 3.59 -11.14 -12.09
C HIS A 148 2.28 -11.03 -11.32
N SER A 149 1.20 -10.67 -12.00
CA SER A 149 -0.13 -10.55 -11.44
C SER A 149 -1.18 -11.08 -12.41
N MET A 150 -2.44 -11.11 -11.95
CA MET A 150 -3.56 -11.49 -12.82
C MET A 150 -3.74 -10.54 -14.02
N ALA A 151 -3.25 -9.30 -13.93
CA ALA A 151 -3.33 -8.30 -15.00
C ALA A 151 -2.10 -8.31 -15.95
N ALA A 152 -0.98 -8.84 -15.52
CA ALA A 152 0.25 -8.90 -16.32
C ALA A 152 1.13 -10.07 -15.84
N SER A 153 1.35 -11.06 -16.71
CA SER A 153 2.14 -12.24 -16.36
C SER A 153 2.74 -12.92 -17.58
N ASP A 154 3.95 -13.42 -17.44
CA ASP A 154 4.59 -14.32 -18.40
C ASP A 154 4.30 -15.80 -18.12
N LEU A 155 3.59 -16.10 -17.02
CA LEU A 155 3.37 -17.47 -16.54
C LEU A 155 1.92 -17.72 -16.14
N HIS A 156 1.56 -19.00 -16.14
CA HIS A 156 0.33 -19.53 -15.55
C HIS A 156 0.41 -19.50 -14.01
N LEU A 157 -0.11 -18.45 -13.38
CA LEU A 157 -0.08 -18.27 -11.92
C LEU A 157 -0.72 -19.43 -11.17
N GLY A 158 -1.80 -20.01 -11.68
CA GLY A 158 -2.46 -21.18 -11.09
C GLY A 158 -1.56 -22.42 -11.05
N MET A 159 -0.73 -22.62 -12.08
CA MET A 159 0.24 -23.72 -12.10
C MET A 159 1.33 -23.52 -11.04
N LEU A 160 1.84 -22.29 -10.90
CA LEU A 160 2.79 -21.98 -9.83
C LEU A 160 2.18 -22.14 -8.43
N ALA A 161 0.90 -21.76 -8.26
CA ALA A 161 0.20 -21.93 -6.99
C ALA A 161 0.00 -23.41 -6.62
N ALA A 162 -0.27 -24.27 -7.61
CA ALA A 162 -0.33 -25.72 -7.38
C ALA A 162 1.07 -26.30 -7.05
N GLN A 163 2.09 -25.89 -7.78
CA GLN A 163 3.45 -26.36 -7.58
C GLN A 163 4.04 -25.93 -6.22
N SER A 164 3.65 -24.75 -5.73
CA SER A 164 4.06 -24.22 -4.42
C SER A 164 3.20 -24.69 -3.24
N GLY A 165 2.24 -25.60 -3.47
CA GLY A 165 1.38 -26.15 -2.43
C GLY A 165 0.34 -25.17 -1.87
N LEU A 166 0.11 -24.02 -2.51
CA LEU A 166 -0.95 -23.09 -2.09
C LEU A 166 -2.34 -23.58 -2.45
N VAL A 167 -2.46 -24.31 -3.54
CA VAL A 167 -3.73 -24.90 -3.99
C VAL A 167 -3.55 -26.35 -4.41
N ALA A 168 -4.57 -27.17 -4.20
CA ALA A 168 -4.66 -28.49 -4.80
C ALA A 168 -5.23 -28.36 -6.22
N SER A 169 -4.74 -29.17 -7.15
CA SER A 169 -5.28 -29.26 -8.51
C SER A 169 -5.97 -30.62 -8.69
N GLU A 170 -7.26 -30.59 -8.99
CA GLU A 170 -8.05 -31.79 -9.29
C GLU A 170 -8.91 -31.55 -10.54
N ASN A 171 -8.68 -32.33 -11.58
CA ASN A 171 -9.40 -32.20 -12.87
C ASN A 171 -9.40 -30.76 -13.45
N GLY A 172 -8.31 -30.03 -13.27
CA GLY A 172 -8.17 -28.64 -13.72
C GLY A 172 -8.81 -27.60 -12.80
N VAL A 173 -9.45 -28.01 -11.70
CA VAL A 173 -9.98 -27.12 -10.66
C VAL A 173 -8.92 -26.90 -9.60
N LEU A 174 -8.64 -25.63 -9.29
CA LEU A 174 -7.67 -25.22 -8.27
C LEU A 174 -8.42 -24.81 -7.01
N THR A 175 -8.12 -25.47 -5.88
CA THR A 175 -8.80 -25.24 -4.62
C THR A 175 -7.79 -25.03 -3.50
N ASN A 176 -7.93 -23.92 -2.78
CA ASN A 176 -7.15 -23.68 -1.58
C ASN A 176 -7.83 -24.28 -0.35
N PRO A 177 -7.08 -24.93 0.58
CA PRO A 177 -7.65 -25.58 1.76
C PRO A 177 -8.42 -24.66 2.72
N PHE A 178 -8.12 -23.34 2.70
CA PHE A 178 -8.68 -22.35 3.63
C PHE A 178 -9.78 -21.51 2.99
N THR A 179 -9.58 -21.11 1.71
CA THR A 179 -10.42 -20.12 1.02
C THR A 179 -11.26 -20.72 -0.11
N GLY A 180 -11.09 -22.02 -0.39
CA GLY A 180 -11.75 -22.66 -1.51
C GLY A 180 -11.26 -22.08 -2.85
N ASP A 181 -12.17 -21.53 -3.64
CA ASP A 181 -11.92 -20.84 -4.90
C ASP A 181 -11.90 -19.30 -4.77
N ARG A 182 -12.02 -18.77 -3.55
CA ARG A 182 -12.14 -17.34 -3.25
C ARG A 182 -10.78 -16.70 -2.98
N TYR A 183 -9.97 -16.55 -4.00
CA TYR A 183 -8.63 -15.94 -3.90
C TYR A 183 -8.17 -15.33 -5.22
N GLY A 184 -7.20 -14.42 -5.12
CA GLY A 184 -6.40 -13.95 -6.25
C GLY A 184 -4.94 -14.31 -6.08
N LEU A 185 -4.21 -14.38 -7.18
CA LEU A 185 -2.81 -14.80 -7.23
C LEU A 185 -1.91 -13.68 -7.77
N ALA A 186 -0.69 -13.65 -7.25
CA ALA A 186 0.45 -12.95 -7.83
C ALA A 186 1.71 -13.79 -7.64
N ALA A 187 2.79 -13.48 -8.34
CA ALA A 187 4.05 -14.18 -8.17
C ALA A 187 5.25 -13.27 -8.41
N VAL A 188 6.39 -13.68 -7.91
CA VAL A 188 7.70 -13.11 -8.25
C VAL A 188 8.58 -14.24 -8.75
N THR A 189 9.06 -14.16 -9.99
CA THR A 189 10.09 -15.06 -10.50
C THR A 189 11.47 -14.47 -10.24
N THR A 190 12.47 -15.32 -10.00
CA THR A 190 13.80 -14.85 -9.61
C THR A 190 14.91 -15.86 -9.95
N THR A 191 16.13 -15.33 -10.04
CA THR A 191 17.37 -16.11 -10.04
C THR A 191 17.88 -16.42 -8.63
N LEU A 192 17.25 -15.89 -7.56
CA LEU A 192 17.59 -16.20 -6.17
C LEU A 192 17.22 -17.65 -5.86
N PRO A 193 18.19 -18.52 -5.54
CA PRO A 193 17.88 -19.89 -5.12
C PRO A 193 17.20 -19.88 -3.75
N ILE A 194 16.05 -20.53 -3.64
CA ILE A 194 15.26 -20.68 -2.41
C ILE A 194 14.71 -22.11 -2.33
N ALA A 195 14.46 -22.62 -1.13
CA ALA A 195 13.84 -23.92 -0.97
C ALA A 195 12.42 -23.94 -1.54
N PRO A 196 12.06 -24.90 -2.41
CA PRO A 196 10.69 -25.05 -2.88
C PRO A 196 9.81 -25.72 -1.82
N ASP A 197 8.55 -25.30 -1.74
CA ASP A 197 7.50 -26.02 -1.04
C ASP A 197 7.05 -27.23 -1.88
N GLN A 198 6.25 -28.11 -1.26
CA GLN A 198 5.73 -29.29 -1.92
C GLN A 198 4.26 -29.12 -2.31
N PRO A 199 3.86 -29.59 -3.50
CA PRO A 199 2.45 -29.63 -3.88
C PRO A 199 1.60 -30.38 -2.86
N ILE A 200 0.38 -29.88 -2.62
CA ILE A 200 -0.58 -30.55 -1.74
C ILE A 200 -1.47 -31.50 -2.56
N LYS A 201 -1.90 -32.58 -1.91
CA LYS A 201 -2.85 -33.53 -2.51
C LYS A 201 -4.26 -32.95 -2.51
N PRO A 202 -5.10 -33.30 -3.51
CA PRO A 202 -6.52 -33.00 -3.46
C PRO A 202 -7.16 -33.51 -2.16
N PHE A 203 -8.10 -32.77 -1.62
CA PHE A 203 -8.78 -33.10 -0.36
C PHE A 203 -10.30 -33.00 -0.54
N GLN A 204 -11.04 -33.99 -0.04
CA GLN A 204 -12.51 -33.99 -0.06
C GLN A 204 -13.10 -33.10 1.04
N LYS A 205 -12.44 -33.12 2.22
CA LYS A 205 -12.78 -32.25 3.34
C LYS A 205 -11.47 -31.65 3.88
N PRO A 206 -11.37 -30.31 3.98
CA PRO A 206 -10.21 -29.73 4.60
C PRO A 206 -10.07 -30.22 6.04
N PRO A 207 -8.84 -30.44 6.55
CA PRO A 207 -8.61 -30.74 7.96
C PRO A 207 -9.33 -29.69 8.85
N ARG A 208 -9.71 -30.12 10.06
CA ARG A 208 -10.43 -29.22 10.99
C ARG A 208 -9.67 -27.93 11.27
N SER A 209 -8.34 -27.99 11.28
CA SER A 209 -7.46 -26.82 11.37
C SER A 209 -7.63 -25.84 10.20
N TYR A 210 -8.05 -26.30 9.03
CA TYR A 210 -8.32 -25.47 7.86
C TYR A 210 -9.70 -24.81 7.92
N GLN A 211 -10.67 -25.42 8.62
CA GLN A 211 -12.01 -24.85 8.80
C GLN A 211 -12.00 -23.61 9.70
N THR A 212 -11.01 -23.49 10.57
CA THR A 212 -10.82 -22.30 11.42
C THR A 212 -10.09 -21.18 10.68
N GLY A 213 -9.53 -21.50 9.50
CA GLY A 213 -8.83 -20.57 8.62
C GLY A 213 -7.52 -20.02 9.20
N LEU A 214 -6.80 -19.26 8.40
CA LEU A 214 -5.63 -18.50 8.85
C LEU A 214 -5.96 -17.56 10.02
N GLY A 215 -7.24 -17.18 10.13
CA GLY A 215 -7.74 -16.29 11.17
C GLY A 215 -7.43 -16.74 12.59
N ASP A 216 -7.40 -18.03 12.89
CA ASP A 216 -7.15 -18.48 14.27
C ASP A 216 -5.67 -18.49 14.65
N HIS A 217 -4.76 -18.74 13.74
CA HIS A 217 -3.33 -18.55 13.97
C HIS A 217 -2.93 -17.08 13.96
N ALA A 218 -3.55 -16.28 13.11
CA ALA A 218 -3.40 -14.83 13.12
C ALA A 218 -4.10 -14.18 14.31
N LYS A 219 -5.13 -14.80 14.90
CA LYS A 219 -5.89 -14.27 16.03
C LYS A 219 -5.08 -14.10 17.30
N SER A 220 -4.04 -14.88 17.56
CA SER A 220 -3.29 -14.73 18.82
C SER A 220 -2.56 -13.38 18.91
N ALA A 221 -2.07 -12.82 17.81
CA ALA A 221 -1.51 -11.47 17.75
C ALA A 221 -2.57 -10.42 17.45
N ARG A 222 -3.58 -10.76 16.65
CA ARG A 222 -4.62 -9.83 16.16
C ARG A 222 -5.84 -9.71 17.07
N THR A 223 -6.13 -10.67 17.97
CA THR A 223 -7.25 -10.53 18.92
C THR A 223 -7.07 -9.39 19.91
N ARG A 224 -5.85 -8.92 20.07
CA ARG A 224 -5.55 -7.74 20.88
C ARG A 224 -5.68 -6.42 20.08
N ASP A 225 -5.77 -6.51 18.77
CA ASP A 225 -5.95 -5.36 17.89
C ASP A 225 -7.37 -5.35 17.31
N PRO A 226 -8.25 -4.45 17.74
CA PRO A 226 -9.61 -4.37 17.23
C PRO A 226 -9.69 -4.05 15.73
N TYR A 227 -8.57 -3.57 15.13
CA TYR A 227 -8.48 -3.28 13.69
C TYR A 227 -8.14 -4.49 12.82
N ALA A 228 -7.59 -5.55 13.43
CA ALA A 228 -7.21 -6.73 12.68
C ALA A 228 -8.42 -7.48 12.09
N ASN A 229 -9.60 -7.27 12.66
CA ASN A 229 -10.82 -7.91 12.22
C ASN A 229 -11.62 -7.00 11.27
N ARG A 230 -11.18 -6.93 10.02
CA ARG A 230 -11.82 -6.13 8.94
C ARG A 230 -12.96 -6.88 8.24
N ASP A 231 -13.51 -7.90 8.87
CA ASP A 231 -14.62 -8.66 8.33
C ASP A 231 -15.94 -7.89 8.57
N PHE A 232 -16.43 -7.23 7.54
CA PHE A 232 -17.72 -6.50 7.56
C PHE A 232 -18.90 -7.41 7.89
N SER A 233 -18.77 -8.74 7.83
CA SER A 233 -19.83 -9.68 8.22
C SER A 233 -20.16 -9.62 9.71
N LYS A 234 -19.27 -9.07 10.53
CA LYS A 234 -19.39 -8.99 11.99
C LYS A 234 -19.88 -7.64 12.51
N GLY A 235 -20.33 -6.78 11.61
CA GLY A 235 -20.85 -5.45 11.96
C GLY A 235 -19.92 -4.31 11.52
N PRO A 236 -20.17 -3.08 11.96
CA PRO A 236 -19.39 -1.93 11.55
C PRO A 236 -17.94 -2.06 12.03
N HIS A 237 -17.04 -1.40 11.30
CA HIS A 237 -15.64 -1.31 11.68
C HIS A 237 -15.51 -0.80 13.14
N PRO A 238 -14.62 -1.35 13.97
CA PRO A 238 -14.51 -0.99 15.40
C PRO A 238 -14.41 0.51 15.64
N PHE A 239 -13.69 1.22 14.77
CA PHE A 239 -13.57 2.67 14.86
C PHE A 239 -14.90 3.41 14.67
N GLU A 240 -15.82 2.87 13.88
CA GLU A 240 -17.14 3.45 13.63
C GLU A 240 -18.12 3.23 14.80
N THR A 241 -17.76 2.37 15.76
CA THR A 241 -18.55 2.17 16.99
C THR A 241 -18.24 3.21 18.08
N LEU A 242 -17.17 3.99 17.92
CA LEU A 242 -16.79 5.03 18.87
C LEU A 242 -17.77 6.19 18.83
N LYS A 243 -18.14 6.65 20.03
CA LYS A 243 -18.87 7.90 20.17
C LYS A 243 -17.92 9.07 19.92
N ARG A 244 -18.12 9.75 18.81
CA ARG A 244 -17.34 10.96 18.47
C ARG A 244 -17.97 12.19 19.11
N VAL A 245 -17.15 13.15 19.47
CA VAL A 245 -17.59 14.46 19.97
C VAL A 245 -17.70 15.44 18.80
N ALA A 246 -18.54 16.47 18.98
CA ALA A 246 -18.74 17.49 17.94
C ALA A 246 -17.48 18.35 17.72
N GLU A 247 -16.74 18.59 18.79
CA GLU A 247 -15.49 19.34 18.78
C GLU A 247 -14.38 18.51 19.41
N PRO A 248 -13.15 18.55 18.88
CA PRO A 248 -12.01 17.88 19.49
C PRO A 248 -11.69 18.46 20.87
N THR A 249 -11.10 17.66 21.76
CA THR A 249 -10.63 18.16 23.07
C THR A 249 -9.39 19.02 22.94
N THR A 250 -8.62 18.84 21.88
CA THR A 250 -7.53 19.76 21.53
C THR A 250 -8.11 21.11 21.15
N TYR A 251 -7.71 22.15 21.87
CA TYR A 251 -8.16 23.51 21.60
C TYR A 251 -7.62 24.01 20.25
N ILE A 252 -8.53 24.56 19.42
CA ILE A 252 -8.22 25.17 18.14
C ILE A 252 -8.65 26.64 18.16
N ASP A 253 -7.67 27.53 18.14
CA ASP A 253 -7.93 28.98 18.06
C ASP A 253 -8.21 29.36 16.58
N ARG A 254 -9.36 28.92 16.06
CA ARG A 254 -9.71 29.04 14.64
C ARG A 254 -9.50 30.43 14.03
N PRO A 255 -9.85 31.53 14.71
CA PRO A 255 -9.63 32.86 14.16
C PRO A 255 -8.16 33.25 13.97
N ASN A 256 -7.26 32.63 14.74
CA ASN A 256 -5.85 33.00 14.80
C ASN A 256 -4.92 31.92 14.22
N VAL A 257 -5.45 30.80 13.71
CA VAL A 257 -4.61 29.80 13.05
C VAL A 257 -4.08 30.37 11.74
N ALA A 258 -2.78 30.66 11.72
CA ALA A 258 -2.11 31.16 10.53
C ALA A 258 -1.77 30.02 9.56
N ARG A 259 -1.98 30.24 8.27
CA ARG A 259 -1.44 29.38 7.22
C ARG A 259 0.07 29.58 7.12
N VAL A 260 0.82 28.50 7.12
CA VAL A 260 2.28 28.51 7.03
C VAL A 260 2.74 28.02 5.64
N PRO A 261 3.84 28.57 5.10
CA PRO A 261 4.37 28.05 3.83
C PRO A 261 4.93 26.64 4.01
N LYS A 262 4.80 25.79 2.99
CA LYS A 262 5.37 24.44 2.98
C LYS A 262 6.87 24.43 3.25
N ARG A 263 7.56 25.48 2.84
CA ARG A 263 8.99 25.72 3.12
C ARG A 263 9.32 25.77 4.62
N ALA A 264 8.36 26.10 5.48
CA ALA A 264 8.52 26.07 6.95
C ALA A 264 8.44 24.67 7.55
N ASN A 265 7.98 23.67 6.80
CA ASN A 265 7.97 22.28 7.24
C ASN A 265 9.39 21.79 7.57
N MET A 266 9.53 21.01 8.63
CA MET A 266 10.83 20.56 9.12
C MET A 266 11.64 19.80 8.04
N PHE A 267 11.01 18.94 7.26
CA PHE A 267 11.70 18.20 6.20
C PHE A 267 12.13 19.12 5.05
N ALA A 268 11.34 20.11 4.68
CA ALA A 268 11.72 21.12 3.71
C ALA A 268 12.91 21.95 4.24
N ARG A 269 12.86 22.43 5.49
CA ARG A 269 13.98 23.15 6.13
C ARG A 269 15.26 22.34 6.13
N ALA A 270 15.17 21.06 6.47
CA ALA A 270 16.31 20.13 6.44
C ALA A 270 16.89 20.00 5.02
N LEU A 271 16.03 19.79 4.01
CA LEU A 271 16.42 19.68 2.61
C LEU A 271 17.12 20.93 2.08
N PHE A 272 16.64 22.11 2.46
CA PHE A 272 17.20 23.40 2.04
C PHE A 272 18.43 23.84 2.85
N GLY A 273 18.79 23.10 3.90
CA GLY A 273 20.02 23.34 4.69
C GLY A 273 19.87 24.27 5.88
N ASP A 274 18.64 24.65 6.27
CA ASP A 274 18.38 25.53 7.41
C ASP A 274 18.87 24.95 8.75
N MET A 275 19.05 23.63 8.79
CA MET A 275 19.54 22.88 9.97
C MET A 275 21.02 22.49 9.85
N GLY A 276 21.74 23.09 8.90
CA GLY A 276 23.15 22.84 8.65
C GLY A 276 23.43 21.71 7.66
N LYS A 277 24.67 21.72 7.16
CA LYS A 277 25.13 20.82 6.07
C LYS A 277 24.99 19.33 6.41
N PRO A 278 25.30 18.83 7.62
CA PRO A 278 25.16 17.41 7.92
C PRO A 278 23.70 16.93 7.81
N VAL A 279 22.73 17.72 8.30
CA VAL A 279 21.31 17.39 8.21
C VAL A 279 20.82 17.45 6.76
N GLN A 280 21.28 18.47 6.01
CA GLN A 280 20.97 18.58 4.58
C GLN A 280 21.47 17.37 3.79
N ASP A 281 22.69 16.94 4.03
CA ASP A 281 23.27 15.78 3.35
C ASP A 281 22.54 14.48 3.72
N ALA A 282 22.22 14.28 5.00
CA ALA A 282 21.42 13.16 5.44
C ALA A 282 20.04 13.14 4.79
N THR A 283 19.37 14.29 4.68
CA THR A 283 18.07 14.43 4.03
C THR A 283 18.14 14.13 2.53
N LYS A 284 19.10 14.70 1.82
CA LYS A 284 19.29 14.50 0.38
C LYS A 284 19.69 13.07 0.03
N ASN A 285 20.49 12.45 0.88
CA ASN A 285 20.99 11.11 0.64
C ASN A 285 20.02 10.02 1.11
N GLY A 286 19.03 10.34 1.94
CA GLY A 286 18.02 9.39 2.43
C GLY A 286 18.68 8.18 3.12
N ASN A 287 19.60 8.43 4.06
CA ASN A 287 20.46 7.38 4.63
C ASN A 287 19.72 6.16 5.15
N TYR A 288 18.60 6.37 5.83
CA TYR A 288 17.80 5.27 6.37
C TYR A 288 17.21 4.38 5.24
N VAL A 289 16.75 4.99 4.15
CA VAL A 289 16.19 4.24 3.01
C VAL A 289 17.28 3.49 2.24
N ARG A 290 18.48 4.06 2.17
CA ARG A 290 19.61 3.42 1.48
C ARG A 290 20.23 2.28 2.27
N LYS A 291 20.21 2.36 3.59
CA LYS A 291 20.74 1.31 4.48
C LYS A 291 19.77 0.16 4.67
N SER A 292 18.47 0.41 4.61
CA SER A 292 17.43 -0.62 4.76
C SER A 292 16.95 -1.10 3.39
N ALA A 293 17.30 -2.31 3.02
CA ALA A 293 16.88 -2.92 1.76
C ALA A 293 15.34 -3.09 1.69
N SER A 294 14.71 -3.42 2.82
CA SER A 294 13.25 -3.55 2.92
C SER A 294 12.54 -2.20 2.74
N ALA A 295 13.03 -1.13 3.37
CA ALA A 295 12.47 0.22 3.16
C ALA A 295 12.68 0.71 1.72
N TYR A 296 13.86 0.45 1.15
CA TYR A 296 14.17 0.80 -0.24
C TYR A 296 13.25 0.09 -1.24
N ALA A 297 12.83 -1.12 -0.93
CA ALA A 297 11.98 -1.93 -1.81
C ALA A 297 10.64 -1.28 -2.17
N PHE A 298 10.05 -0.49 -1.26
CA PHE A 298 8.80 0.23 -1.49
C PHE A 298 8.98 1.50 -2.34
N ARG A 299 10.17 2.08 -2.34
CA ARG A 299 10.43 3.41 -2.89
C ARG A 299 10.17 3.55 -4.39
N PRO A 300 10.59 2.62 -5.27
CA PRO A 300 10.38 2.77 -6.72
C PRO A 300 8.89 2.85 -7.09
N SER A 301 8.03 2.11 -6.37
CA SER A 301 6.59 2.07 -6.63
C SER A 301 5.87 3.37 -6.25
N LEU A 302 6.42 4.16 -5.31
CA LEU A 302 5.82 5.45 -4.93
C LEU A 302 5.67 6.38 -6.14
N GLY A 303 6.68 6.46 -7.01
CA GLY A 303 6.65 7.31 -8.19
C GLY A 303 5.59 6.92 -9.21
N ALA A 304 5.23 5.64 -9.30
CA ALA A 304 4.25 5.17 -10.25
C ALA A 304 2.83 5.70 -9.94
N PHE A 305 2.51 5.90 -8.67
CA PHE A 305 1.17 6.35 -8.26
C PHE A 305 0.95 7.86 -8.30
N VAL A 306 1.96 8.64 -8.62
CA VAL A 306 1.83 10.09 -8.83
C VAL A 306 0.78 10.42 -9.91
N LEU A 307 0.57 9.55 -10.89
CA LEU A 307 -0.45 9.68 -11.93
C LEU A 307 -1.89 9.62 -11.41
N LEU A 308 -2.10 9.05 -10.23
CA LEU A 308 -3.41 8.91 -9.61
C LEU A 308 -3.71 10.02 -8.61
N GLN A 309 -2.73 10.88 -8.29
CA GLN A 309 -2.91 11.94 -7.30
C GLN A 309 -3.93 12.98 -7.73
N ASP A 310 -3.90 13.37 -8.99
CA ASP A 310 -4.75 14.40 -9.56
C ASP A 310 -5.34 13.98 -10.90
N GLY A 311 -6.32 14.72 -11.41
CA GLY A 311 -6.95 14.48 -12.70
C GLY A 311 -8.32 15.13 -12.82
N ASP A 312 -8.84 15.13 -14.03
CA ASP A 312 -10.12 15.73 -14.36
C ASP A 312 -11.31 14.93 -13.83
N ALA A 313 -12.32 15.63 -13.32
CA ALA A 313 -13.58 15.02 -12.95
C ALA A 313 -14.47 14.80 -14.19
N ALA A 314 -15.30 13.77 -14.17
CA ALA A 314 -16.31 13.56 -15.19
C ALA A 314 -17.28 14.75 -15.25
N PRO A 315 -17.83 15.09 -16.43
CA PRO A 315 -18.65 16.29 -16.61
C PRO A 315 -20.01 16.20 -15.91
N THR A 316 -20.45 15.02 -15.52
CA THR A 316 -21.75 14.81 -14.88
C THR A 316 -21.53 14.21 -13.51
N GLN A 317 -22.11 14.84 -12.50
CA GLN A 317 -22.09 14.31 -11.13
C GLN A 317 -23.18 13.25 -10.94
N THR A 318 -22.79 12.13 -10.34
CA THR A 318 -23.72 11.11 -9.83
C THR A 318 -23.59 11.13 -8.30
N SER A 319 -24.68 11.40 -7.60
CA SER A 319 -24.64 11.63 -6.16
C SER A 319 -25.81 10.98 -5.44
N ASP A 320 -25.46 10.33 -4.34
CA ASP A 320 -26.41 9.95 -3.29
C ASP A 320 -26.55 11.08 -2.25
N SER A 321 -27.25 10.82 -1.17
CA SER A 321 -27.27 11.78 -0.06
C SER A 321 -25.87 11.96 0.55
N PRO A 322 -25.54 13.11 1.16
CA PRO A 322 -24.25 13.29 1.82
C PRO A 322 -23.93 12.22 2.86
N LYS A 323 -24.96 11.70 3.53
CA LYS A 323 -24.83 10.61 4.51
C LYS A 323 -24.45 9.29 3.83
N ASP A 324 -25.07 8.97 2.70
CA ASP A 324 -24.82 7.73 1.97
C ASP A 324 -23.45 7.80 1.30
N ASN A 325 -23.09 8.93 0.69
CA ASN A 325 -21.75 9.17 0.17
C ASN A 325 -20.67 8.98 1.24
N ALA A 326 -20.87 9.53 2.43
CA ALA A 326 -19.93 9.34 3.55
C ALA A 326 -19.79 7.87 3.97
N ALA A 327 -20.90 7.14 4.01
CA ALA A 327 -20.89 5.72 4.33
C ALA A 327 -20.21 4.89 3.24
N ASN A 328 -20.48 5.18 1.96
CA ASN A 328 -19.88 4.51 0.81
C ASN A 328 -18.36 4.75 0.72
N ILE A 329 -17.89 5.99 0.94
CA ILE A 329 -16.46 6.32 1.02
C ILE A 329 -15.76 5.49 2.09
N LYS A 330 -16.31 5.45 3.30
CA LYS A 330 -15.74 4.68 4.40
C LYS A 330 -15.72 3.19 4.10
N ALA A 331 -16.83 2.63 3.61
CA ALA A 331 -16.92 1.23 3.25
C ALA A 331 -15.88 0.85 2.17
N ALA A 332 -15.73 1.67 1.13
CA ALA A 332 -14.75 1.45 0.08
C ALA A 332 -13.30 1.48 0.60
N LEU A 333 -12.95 2.43 1.46
CA LEU A 333 -11.60 2.52 2.03
C LEU A 333 -11.30 1.38 3.00
N TYR A 334 -12.25 0.97 3.84
CA TYR A 334 -12.09 -0.22 4.68
C TYR A 334 -11.96 -1.50 3.85
N PHE A 335 -12.76 -1.63 2.79
CA PHE A 335 -12.63 -2.72 1.83
C PHE A 335 -11.25 -2.76 1.19
N LEU A 336 -10.71 -1.62 0.79
CA LEU A 336 -9.36 -1.51 0.23
C LEU A 336 -8.26 -1.80 1.26
N GLY A 337 -8.56 -1.71 2.56
CA GLY A 337 -7.65 -2.08 3.64
C GLY A 337 -7.00 -0.89 4.36
N VAL A 338 -7.68 0.26 4.39
CA VAL A 338 -7.34 1.36 5.29
C VAL A 338 -7.74 0.98 6.72
N ASP A 339 -6.93 1.34 7.71
CA ASP A 339 -7.16 0.94 9.11
C ASP A 339 -8.17 1.83 9.82
N ALA A 340 -8.17 3.13 9.54
CA ALA A 340 -9.20 4.04 10.02
C ALA A 340 -9.46 5.17 9.02
N VAL A 341 -10.72 5.58 8.90
CA VAL A 341 -11.16 6.61 7.96
C VAL A 341 -11.95 7.69 8.71
N GLY A 342 -11.61 8.94 8.47
CA GLY A 342 -12.32 10.10 9.00
C GLY A 342 -12.71 11.07 7.90
N LEU A 343 -13.84 11.70 8.05
CA LEU A 343 -14.34 12.71 7.13
C LEU A 343 -14.51 14.03 7.90
N SER A 344 -14.06 15.13 7.31
CA SER A 344 -14.17 16.46 7.92
C SER A 344 -14.36 17.55 6.88
N ALA A 345 -14.75 18.73 7.32
CA ALA A 345 -14.47 19.93 6.54
C ALA A 345 -12.96 20.11 6.35
N CYS A 346 -12.57 20.80 5.27
CA CYS A 346 -11.22 21.17 4.96
C CYS A 346 -11.07 22.70 4.97
N PRO A 347 -11.05 23.33 6.17
CA PRO A 347 -10.98 24.79 6.24
C PRO A 347 -9.66 25.32 5.68
N ASP A 348 -9.66 26.54 5.17
CA ASP A 348 -8.52 27.19 4.52
C ASP A 348 -7.21 27.12 5.31
N TRP A 349 -7.29 27.23 6.64
CA TRP A 349 -6.13 27.17 7.50
C TRP A 349 -5.47 25.79 7.58
N THR A 350 -6.07 24.73 7.03
CA THR A 350 -5.45 23.41 6.89
C THR A 350 -4.57 23.31 5.66
N TYR A 351 -4.64 24.27 4.72
CA TYR A 351 -3.74 24.34 3.58
C TYR A 351 -2.45 25.09 3.92
N TYR A 352 -1.34 24.65 3.34
CA TYR A 352 -0.15 25.51 3.31
C TYR A 352 -0.46 26.82 2.59
N SER A 353 0.18 27.92 3.01
CA SER A 353 0.00 29.23 2.33
C SER A 353 0.69 29.29 0.98
N HIS A 354 1.84 28.64 0.85
CA HIS A 354 2.65 28.56 -0.35
C HIS A 354 3.21 27.15 -0.48
N ASP A 355 3.39 26.73 -1.71
CA ASP A 355 4.08 25.48 -2.00
C ASP A 355 5.58 25.55 -1.67
N ALA A 356 6.33 24.49 -1.97
CA ALA A 356 7.75 24.46 -1.67
C ALA A 356 8.59 25.34 -2.60
N THR A 357 8.07 25.79 -3.73
CA THR A 357 8.70 26.73 -4.65
C THR A 357 8.44 28.21 -4.30
N GLY A 358 7.47 28.45 -3.44
CA GLY A 358 7.05 29.78 -3.00
C GLY A 358 5.80 30.32 -3.72
N GLU A 359 5.14 29.49 -4.55
CA GLU A 359 3.89 29.87 -5.22
C GLU A 359 2.72 29.78 -4.23
N PRO A 360 1.78 30.75 -4.24
CA PRO A 360 0.63 30.74 -3.35
C PRO A 360 -0.29 29.56 -3.62
N ILE A 361 -0.74 28.89 -2.56
CA ILE A 361 -1.77 27.84 -2.64
C ILE A 361 -3.12 28.48 -2.31
N THR A 362 -4.05 28.41 -3.24
CA THR A 362 -5.46 28.76 -3.01
C THR A 362 -6.21 27.51 -2.61
N PRO A 363 -6.90 27.45 -1.45
CA PRO A 363 -7.76 26.33 -1.09
C PRO A 363 -8.80 26.04 -2.18
N TYR A 364 -9.02 24.76 -2.48
CA TYR A 364 -9.87 24.36 -3.60
C TYR A 364 -10.86 23.23 -3.27
N HIS A 365 -10.75 22.60 -2.10
CA HIS A 365 -11.70 21.60 -1.61
C HIS A 365 -12.20 21.95 -0.21
N ASP A 366 -13.50 21.81 0.00
CA ASP A 366 -14.17 22.10 1.29
C ASP A 366 -14.22 20.87 2.21
N ASN A 367 -13.97 19.68 1.69
CA ASN A 367 -14.05 18.43 2.41
C ASN A 367 -12.74 17.67 2.34
N ALA A 368 -12.41 16.95 3.42
CA ALA A 368 -11.25 16.08 3.51
C ALA A 368 -11.63 14.66 3.92
N ILE A 369 -10.98 13.70 3.28
CA ILE A 369 -11.06 12.27 3.59
C ILE A 369 -9.72 11.87 4.18
N SER A 370 -9.66 11.75 5.50
CA SER A 370 -8.44 11.38 6.21
C SER A 370 -8.34 9.88 6.39
N MET A 371 -7.17 9.33 6.12
CA MET A 371 -6.88 7.89 6.21
C MET A 371 -5.76 7.64 7.21
N ILE A 372 -5.84 6.54 7.94
CA ILE A 372 -4.77 6.03 8.80
C ILE A 372 -4.37 4.63 8.34
N ILE A 373 -3.07 4.38 8.27
CA ILE A 373 -2.47 3.06 8.15
C ILE A 373 -1.70 2.76 9.44
N ASP A 374 -2.03 1.63 10.08
CA ASP A 374 -1.31 1.11 11.24
C ASP A 374 0.09 0.63 10.82
N GLN A 375 1.11 1.07 11.53
CA GLN A 375 2.48 0.64 11.30
C GLN A 375 2.78 -0.73 11.94
N GLY A 376 1.85 -1.26 12.76
CA GLY A 376 1.99 -2.53 13.46
C GLY A 376 2.80 -2.41 14.76
N HIS A 377 2.36 -3.10 15.82
CA HIS A 377 3.04 -3.05 17.13
C HIS A 377 4.39 -3.75 17.05
N GLU A 378 4.40 -5.02 16.61
CA GLU A 378 5.63 -5.82 16.52
C GLU A 378 6.65 -5.22 15.55
N THR A 379 6.17 -4.65 14.44
CA THR A 379 7.07 -4.00 13.47
C THR A 379 7.66 -2.70 13.99
N MET A 380 6.94 -1.98 14.85
CA MET A 380 7.48 -0.77 15.51
C MET A 380 8.49 -1.13 16.60
N GLU A 381 8.29 -2.21 17.32
CA GLU A 381 9.28 -2.72 18.26
C GLU A 381 10.56 -3.21 17.57
N GLY A 382 10.41 -3.97 16.47
CA GLY A 382 11.52 -4.45 15.65
C GLY A 382 12.23 -3.36 14.84
N ALA A 383 11.64 -2.17 14.73
CA ALA A 383 12.26 -1.05 14.01
C ALA A 383 13.26 -0.25 14.84
N SER A 384 13.40 -0.56 16.13
CA SER A 384 14.38 0.07 17.01
C SER A 384 15.76 -0.57 16.79
N GLY A 385 16.57 0.00 15.92
CA GLY A 385 17.90 -0.51 15.63
C GLY A 385 18.15 -0.73 14.15
N ASP A 386 19.04 -1.63 13.81
CA ASP A 386 19.51 -1.89 12.45
C ASP A 386 18.94 -3.18 11.83
N ASP A 387 17.76 -3.64 12.28
CA ASP A 387 17.14 -4.82 11.70
C ASP A 387 16.61 -4.58 10.26
N TRP A 388 16.30 -5.67 9.56
CA TRP A 388 15.88 -5.62 8.15
C TRP A 388 14.55 -4.90 7.94
N ILE A 389 13.73 -4.75 8.98
CA ILE A 389 12.41 -4.09 8.90
C ILE A 389 12.47 -2.60 9.22
N ALA A 390 13.64 -2.09 9.66
CA ALA A 390 13.81 -0.69 10.01
C ALA A 390 13.33 0.26 8.90
N CYS A 391 12.50 1.22 9.25
CA CYS A 391 11.86 2.18 8.35
C CYS A 391 10.90 1.60 7.29
N ALA A 392 10.84 0.29 7.10
CA ALA A 392 10.00 -0.35 6.10
C ALA A 392 8.51 -0.06 6.34
N GLN A 393 8.04 -0.06 7.59
CA GLN A 393 6.67 0.23 7.97
C GLN A 393 6.21 1.63 7.51
N SER A 394 7.07 2.64 7.62
CA SER A 394 6.75 4.00 7.13
C SER A 394 6.64 4.05 5.61
N MET A 395 7.58 3.39 4.91
CA MET A 395 7.58 3.35 3.45
C MET A 395 6.39 2.56 2.90
N ARG A 396 6.03 1.46 3.56
CA ARG A 396 4.82 0.69 3.26
C ARG A 396 3.56 1.55 3.38
N ALA A 397 3.42 2.30 4.48
CA ALA A 397 2.27 3.19 4.67
C ALA A 397 2.21 4.29 3.60
N TYR A 398 3.32 4.91 3.24
CA TYR A 398 3.36 5.90 2.17
C TYR A 398 2.95 5.33 0.82
N LEU A 399 3.42 4.14 0.47
CA LEU A 399 3.00 3.46 -0.75
C LEU A 399 1.49 3.20 -0.74
N ARG A 400 0.97 2.69 0.36
CA ARG A 400 -0.46 2.40 0.49
C ARG A 400 -1.33 3.64 0.39
N PHE A 401 -0.96 4.78 0.99
CA PHE A 401 -1.71 6.02 0.83
C PHE A 401 -1.76 6.49 -0.63
N SER A 402 -0.62 6.44 -1.31
CA SER A 402 -0.57 6.83 -2.72
C SER A 402 -1.45 5.92 -3.59
N LEU A 403 -1.44 4.62 -3.32
CA LEU A 403 -2.21 3.63 -4.05
C LEU A 403 -3.71 3.72 -3.72
N LEU A 404 -4.09 3.58 -2.44
CA LEU A 404 -5.49 3.49 -2.03
C LEU A 404 -6.20 4.83 -2.18
N GLY A 405 -5.52 5.93 -1.83
CA GLY A 405 -6.01 7.29 -2.08
C GLY A 405 -6.20 7.54 -3.56
N GLY A 406 -5.25 7.13 -4.40
CA GLY A 406 -5.34 7.23 -5.86
C GLY A 406 -6.53 6.49 -6.44
N VAL A 407 -6.80 5.26 -5.98
CA VAL A 407 -7.98 4.48 -6.41
C VAL A 407 -9.27 5.20 -6.01
N LEU A 408 -9.38 5.66 -4.76
CA LEU A 408 -10.58 6.39 -4.31
C LEU A 408 -10.74 7.72 -5.06
N ALA A 409 -9.68 8.51 -5.18
CA ALA A 409 -9.72 9.80 -5.88
C ALA A 409 -10.16 9.63 -7.35
N GLN A 410 -9.64 8.60 -8.04
CA GLN A 410 -10.07 8.31 -9.40
C GLN A 410 -11.55 7.89 -9.45
N HIS A 411 -12.01 7.10 -8.47
CA HIS A 411 -13.43 6.75 -8.37
C HIS A 411 -14.32 7.98 -8.17
N LEU A 412 -13.95 8.89 -7.27
CA LEU A 412 -14.69 10.13 -7.04
C LEU A 412 -14.70 11.03 -8.29
N ARG A 413 -13.58 11.13 -9.00
CA ARG A 413 -13.51 11.85 -10.28
C ARG A 413 -14.43 11.24 -11.34
N ASN A 414 -14.52 9.92 -11.40
CA ASN A 414 -15.45 9.23 -12.31
C ASN A 414 -16.92 9.48 -11.94
N LEU A 415 -17.22 9.78 -10.67
CA LEU A 415 -18.54 10.21 -10.21
C LEU A 415 -18.79 11.72 -10.43
N GLY A 416 -17.85 12.45 -11.02
CA GLY A 416 -17.97 13.87 -11.34
C GLY A 416 -17.55 14.82 -10.21
N TYR A 417 -16.84 14.34 -9.18
CA TYR A 417 -16.28 15.17 -8.12
C TYR A 417 -14.80 15.43 -8.32
N THR A 418 -14.35 16.66 -8.10
CA THR A 418 -12.93 16.93 -8.03
C THR A 418 -12.34 16.24 -6.79
N ALA A 419 -11.21 15.58 -6.95
CA ALA A 419 -10.54 14.88 -5.86
C ALA A 419 -9.04 14.82 -6.10
N ARG A 420 -8.26 15.13 -5.06
CA ARG A 420 -6.80 15.10 -5.08
C ARG A 420 -6.27 14.33 -3.88
N VAL A 421 -5.22 13.55 -4.11
CA VAL A 421 -4.52 12.84 -3.04
C VAL A 421 -3.39 13.69 -2.51
N HIS A 422 -3.33 13.85 -1.19
CA HIS A 422 -2.23 14.47 -0.47
C HIS A 422 -1.42 13.38 0.23
N SER A 423 -0.27 13.09 -0.31
CA SER A 423 0.63 12.03 0.17
C SER A 423 2.06 12.53 0.27
N VAL A 424 2.98 11.66 0.67
CA VAL A 424 4.41 12.01 0.70
C VAL A 424 4.96 12.45 -0.66
N MET A 425 4.29 12.09 -1.75
CA MET A 425 4.71 12.46 -3.10
C MET A 425 4.41 13.92 -3.41
N ASP A 426 3.25 14.40 -3.01
CA ASP A 426 2.84 15.79 -3.10
C ASP A 426 1.68 16.06 -2.15
N ASP A 427 1.83 17.07 -1.31
CA ASP A 427 0.83 17.49 -0.35
C ASP A 427 0.74 19.01 -0.30
N GLU A 428 -0.48 19.53 -0.20
CA GLU A 428 -0.76 20.95 -0.05
C GLU A 428 -1.53 21.26 1.24
N VAL A 429 -1.85 20.20 2.02
CA VAL A 429 -2.59 20.30 3.27
C VAL A 429 -1.79 19.74 4.44
N LEU A 430 -2.11 20.21 5.64
CA LEU A 430 -1.59 19.72 6.89
C LEU A 430 -2.45 18.53 7.37
N HIS A 431 -1.89 17.33 7.40
CA HIS A 431 -2.61 16.12 7.82
C HIS A 431 -3.05 16.14 9.30
N PRO A 432 -2.20 16.54 10.28
CA PRO A 432 -2.58 16.50 11.70
C PRO A 432 -3.88 17.26 12.03
N PRO A 433 -4.11 18.49 11.55
CA PRO A 433 -5.39 19.17 11.77
C PRO A 433 -6.58 18.42 11.17
N LEU A 434 -6.44 17.81 10.00
CA LEU A 434 -7.52 17.07 9.34
C LEU A 434 -7.85 15.77 10.07
N LEU A 435 -6.84 15.09 10.63
CA LEU A 435 -7.06 13.94 11.53
C LEU A 435 -7.83 14.35 12.80
N LEU A 436 -7.49 15.49 13.38
CA LEU A 436 -8.15 16.04 14.54
C LEU A 436 -9.61 16.39 14.22
N LEU A 437 -9.86 17.13 13.16
CA LEU A 437 -11.21 17.55 12.73
C LEU A 437 -12.10 16.36 12.36
N SER A 438 -11.51 15.28 11.82
CA SER A 438 -12.25 14.07 11.46
C SER A 438 -12.46 13.09 12.62
N GLY A 439 -11.98 13.42 13.82
CA GLY A 439 -12.12 12.59 15.02
C GLY A 439 -11.28 11.31 14.98
N LEU A 440 -10.20 11.30 14.21
CA LEU A 440 -9.26 10.16 14.13
C LEU A 440 -8.25 10.14 15.28
N GLY A 441 -8.13 11.22 16.03
CA GLY A 441 -7.27 11.30 17.19
C GLY A 441 -7.17 12.70 17.75
N GLU A 442 -6.37 12.85 18.79
CA GLU A 442 -6.09 14.12 19.47
C GLU A 442 -4.59 14.44 19.41
N VAL A 443 -4.25 15.71 19.51
CA VAL A 443 -2.84 16.14 19.52
C VAL A 443 -2.17 15.71 20.82
N SER A 444 -0.99 15.09 20.69
CA SER A 444 -0.21 14.67 21.84
C SER A 444 0.37 15.86 22.61
N ARG A 445 0.87 15.60 23.81
CA ARG A 445 1.50 16.63 24.67
C ARG A 445 2.73 17.31 24.04
N ILE A 446 3.37 16.68 23.06
CA ILE A 446 4.51 17.28 22.34
C ILE A 446 4.08 18.15 21.14
N GLY A 447 2.77 18.19 20.83
CA GLY A 447 2.19 19.09 19.85
C GLY A 447 2.20 18.62 18.39
N GLU A 448 3.02 17.63 18.02
CA GLU A 448 3.23 17.25 16.61
C GLU A 448 2.63 15.89 16.24
N VAL A 449 2.39 15.04 17.22
CA VAL A 449 1.94 13.66 17.03
C VAL A 449 0.46 13.54 17.36
N ILE A 450 -0.30 12.96 16.45
CA ILE A 450 -1.70 12.59 16.71
C ILE A 450 -1.72 11.23 17.42
N LEU A 451 -2.50 11.16 18.49
CA LEU A 451 -2.78 9.95 19.24
C LEU A 451 -4.16 9.42 18.88
N ASN A 452 -4.19 8.27 18.24
CA ASN A 452 -5.43 7.54 17.97
C ASN A 452 -5.80 6.68 19.19
N PRO A 453 -7.09 6.54 19.57
CA PRO A 453 -7.49 5.80 20.77
C PRO A 453 -7.13 4.30 20.74
N PHE A 454 -6.93 3.71 19.56
CA PHE A 454 -6.57 2.30 19.42
C PHE A 454 -5.08 2.09 19.09
N LEU A 455 -4.52 2.97 18.27
CA LEU A 455 -3.17 2.81 17.72
C LEU A 455 -2.11 3.62 18.50
N GLY A 456 -2.56 4.56 19.36
CA GLY A 456 -1.63 5.51 19.94
C GLY A 456 -0.90 6.29 18.84
N PRO A 457 0.44 6.45 18.91
CA PRO A 457 1.22 7.18 17.92
C PRO A 457 1.69 6.34 16.73
N ARG A 458 1.46 5.01 16.72
CA ARG A 458 1.99 4.11 15.69
C ARG A 458 1.19 4.14 14.38
N LEU A 459 0.98 5.30 13.85
CA LEU A 459 0.18 5.52 12.64
C LEU A 459 0.92 6.39 11.62
N LYS A 460 0.54 6.22 10.38
CA LYS A 460 0.79 7.18 9.31
C LYS A 460 -0.55 7.66 8.74
N SER A 461 -0.58 8.90 8.27
CA SER A 461 -1.77 9.52 7.70
C SER A 461 -1.61 9.86 6.22
N GLY A 462 -2.73 9.83 5.50
CA GLY A 462 -2.92 10.33 4.16
C GLY A 462 -4.26 11.06 4.05
N VAL A 463 -4.39 11.95 3.13
CA VAL A 463 -5.61 12.71 2.84
C VAL A 463 -5.92 12.69 1.35
#